data_7041e922b6ca2bd4e8c90fd46c5525cc
#
_entry.id   7041e922b6ca2bd4e8c90fd46c5525cc
#
_cell.length_a   1.000
_cell.length_b   1.000
_cell.length_c   1.000
_cell.angle_alpha   90.00
_cell.angle_beta   90.00
_cell.angle_gamma   90.00
#
_symmetry.space_group_name_H-M   'P 1'
#
loop_
_entity.id
_entity.type
_entity.pdbx_description
1 polymer ?
#
loop_
_entity_poly.entity_id
_entity_poly.type
_entity_poly.pdbx_seq_one_letter_code
_entity_poly.pdbx_strand_id
1 'polypeptide(L)'
;MKRILDTVHGYIYIDDDLMSSFVDTLYFQRLRRIEQTSARAVFPSARHDRFIYSLGVYAIGRRIVDSIKANKDDFGYKEAVHEPFFKSYLIACLMHDCAHTPFSHTFEGYFKGSEEELAILLKNELEDSESFEIDRFDDNKEEFKIAPHEYLSAILCLKKYKKEVVQYGAIPDLVARMIVGIQYKQNHSFENCLISLIHGDVIDADRLDYVCRDRWASGYSTSTIDVARLIASIHIIKKDGEQYRVCYDSSAIHDIEGVLAVKEFQQKFVINHHTICYEQFLLKKAMEHTANCLINEDCSSENEETATLALKSLCNPPVMWDGLHAYGFDIDYLSDDDFVNMMKRFMDNTYVNQWFSRNYAMKPLWKSKADFYSLFSSKKNDPLDEYNSVYRKSDPYNLEREFRGELKVEDFLRLNAEEKVSCISNNMFILTKNGSFQSHESLFGHQESKSSVLFFYLYLSSDAMRYKDRIIKYLNA
;
A
#
# COMPACT_ATOMS: atom_id res chain seq x y z
N MET A 1 15.44 -13.11 -23.88
CA MET A 1 14.61 -11.98 -23.34
C MET A 1 13.17 -12.17 -23.80
N LYS A 2 12.24 -12.31 -22.86
CA LYS A 2 10.79 -12.43 -23.12
C LYS A 2 10.13 -11.05 -23.15
N ARG A 3 8.99 -10.96 -23.83
CA ARG A 3 8.20 -9.73 -23.97
C ARG A 3 6.79 -9.95 -23.46
N ILE A 4 6.33 -9.05 -22.59
CA ILE A 4 4.96 -9.02 -22.09
C ILE A 4 4.36 -7.67 -22.47
N LEU A 5 3.17 -7.68 -23.09
CA LEU A 5 2.47 -6.43 -23.41
C LEU A 5 1.66 -5.97 -22.19
N ASP A 6 1.97 -4.78 -21.72
CA ASP A 6 1.24 -4.07 -20.68
C ASP A 6 0.53 -2.84 -21.23
N THR A 7 -0.66 -2.55 -20.73
CA THR A 7 -1.48 -1.43 -21.21
C THR A 7 -0.97 -0.07 -20.75
N VAL A 8 -0.15 -0.02 -19.69
CA VAL A 8 0.42 1.22 -19.12
C VAL A 8 1.82 1.49 -19.67
N HIS A 9 2.67 0.46 -19.75
CA HIS A 9 4.10 0.60 -20.10
C HIS A 9 4.44 0.11 -21.50
N GLY A 10 3.48 -0.42 -22.26
CA GLY A 10 3.73 -1.06 -23.54
C GLY A 10 4.45 -2.39 -23.38
N TYR A 11 5.48 -2.67 -24.16
CA TYR A 11 6.22 -3.92 -24.05
C TYR A 11 7.22 -3.89 -22.89
N ILE A 12 6.99 -4.76 -21.91
CA ILE A 12 7.92 -5.05 -20.81
C ILE A 12 8.86 -6.16 -21.27
N TYR A 13 10.16 -5.91 -21.20
CA TYR A 13 11.21 -6.88 -21.55
C TYR A 13 11.84 -7.43 -20.30
N ILE A 14 11.82 -8.76 -20.16
CA ILE A 14 12.36 -9.47 -18.99
C ILE A 14 13.41 -10.48 -19.45
N ASP A 15 14.53 -10.52 -18.75
CA ASP A 15 15.59 -11.49 -19.04
C ASP A 15 15.08 -12.92 -18.83
N ASP A 16 15.54 -13.87 -19.63
CA ASP A 16 15.06 -15.26 -19.59
C ASP A 16 15.31 -15.89 -18.22
N ASP A 17 16.44 -15.58 -17.58
CA ASP A 17 16.79 -16.06 -16.23
C ASP A 17 15.84 -15.51 -15.18
N LEU A 18 15.53 -14.19 -15.21
CA LEU A 18 14.55 -13.61 -14.29
C LEU A 18 13.15 -14.18 -14.52
N MET A 19 12.79 -14.39 -15.79
CA MET A 19 11.51 -14.97 -16.13
C MET A 19 11.34 -16.37 -15.55
N SER A 20 12.31 -17.26 -15.79
CA SER A 20 12.24 -18.65 -15.35
C SER A 20 12.43 -18.83 -13.84
N SER A 21 13.30 -18.01 -13.23
CA SER A 21 13.66 -18.18 -11.82
C SER A 21 12.69 -17.50 -10.85
N PHE A 22 11.98 -16.44 -11.29
CA PHE A 22 11.10 -15.66 -10.42
C PHE A 22 9.67 -15.59 -10.96
N VAL A 23 9.46 -15.16 -12.22
CA VAL A 23 8.12 -14.88 -12.74
C VAL A 23 7.34 -16.16 -13.00
N ASP A 24 7.94 -17.16 -13.67
CA ASP A 24 7.29 -18.44 -13.99
C ASP A 24 7.31 -19.41 -12.79
N THR A 25 7.06 -18.88 -11.58
CA THR A 25 7.00 -19.64 -10.33
C THR A 25 5.63 -19.53 -9.68
N LEU A 26 5.26 -20.50 -8.87
CA LEU A 26 3.93 -20.57 -8.27
C LEU A 26 3.64 -19.37 -7.37
N TYR A 27 4.61 -18.93 -6.56
CA TYR A 27 4.42 -17.77 -5.67
C TYR A 27 4.22 -16.46 -6.43
N PHE A 28 4.95 -16.24 -7.53
CA PHE A 28 4.77 -15.06 -8.34
C PHE A 28 3.49 -15.13 -9.19
N GLN A 29 3.20 -16.29 -9.80
CA GLN A 29 1.97 -16.51 -10.59
C GLN A 29 0.69 -16.39 -9.73
N ARG A 30 0.76 -16.66 -8.42
CA ARG A 30 -0.30 -16.43 -7.47
C ARG A 30 -0.81 -14.99 -7.51
N LEU A 31 0.07 -14.00 -7.76
CA LEU A 31 -0.28 -12.59 -7.83
C LEU A 31 -1.35 -12.26 -8.89
N ARG A 32 -1.56 -13.12 -9.90
CA ARG A 32 -2.66 -13.03 -10.87
C ARG A 32 -4.05 -13.20 -10.23
N ARG A 33 -4.09 -13.67 -8.99
CA ARG A 33 -5.29 -13.93 -8.21
C ARG A 33 -5.40 -13.01 -6.99
N ILE A 34 -4.59 -11.95 -6.94
CA ILE A 34 -4.63 -10.91 -5.91
C ILE A 34 -4.95 -9.59 -6.58
N GLU A 35 -6.11 -9.02 -6.27
CA GLU A 35 -6.47 -7.70 -6.79
C GLU A 35 -5.61 -6.61 -6.16
N GLN A 36 -5.11 -5.69 -7.01
CA GLN A 36 -4.28 -4.57 -6.56
C GLN A 36 -5.06 -3.61 -5.66
N THR A 37 -6.32 -3.34 -6.01
CA THR A 37 -7.15 -2.36 -5.30
C THR A 37 -8.55 -2.88 -5.05
N SER A 38 -9.19 -2.41 -3.98
CA SER A 38 -10.62 -2.64 -3.70
C SER A 38 -11.55 -1.73 -4.51
N ALA A 39 -11.01 -0.98 -5.48
CA ALA A 39 -11.74 0.06 -6.21
C ALA A 39 -12.85 -0.47 -7.13
N ARG A 40 -12.82 -1.74 -7.54
CA ARG A 40 -13.76 -2.33 -8.51
C ARG A 40 -15.23 -2.22 -8.09
N ALA A 41 -15.50 -2.07 -6.81
CA ALA A 41 -16.86 -1.87 -6.31
C ALA A 41 -17.55 -0.64 -6.91
N VAL A 42 -16.76 0.39 -7.24
CA VAL A 42 -17.24 1.65 -7.86
C VAL A 42 -16.71 1.80 -9.28
N PHE A 43 -15.50 1.33 -9.53
CA PHE A 43 -14.79 1.39 -10.81
C PHE A 43 -14.64 -0.03 -11.38
N PRO A 44 -15.64 -0.58 -12.11
CA PRO A 44 -15.63 -1.99 -12.53
C PRO A 44 -14.46 -2.40 -13.43
N SER A 45 -13.80 -1.44 -14.10
CA SER A 45 -12.59 -1.65 -14.90
C SER A 45 -11.30 -1.73 -14.07
N ALA A 46 -11.32 -1.30 -12.80
CA ALA A 46 -10.17 -1.38 -11.89
C ALA A 46 -10.02 -2.80 -11.34
N ARG A 47 -9.60 -3.72 -12.21
CA ARG A 47 -9.46 -5.17 -11.93
C ARG A 47 -8.05 -5.69 -12.21
N HIS A 48 -7.08 -4.80 -12.29
CA HIS A 48 -5.71 -5.21 -12.44
C HIS A 48 -5.21 -5.92 -11.19
N ASP A 49 -4.42 -6.94 -11.41
CA ASP A 49 -3.84 -7.79 -10.39
C ASP A 49 -2.42 -7.35 -10.02
N ARG A 50 -1.92 -7.88 -8.90
CA ARG A 50 -0.57 -7.58 -8.44
C ARG A 50 0.51 -8.18 -9.33
N PHE A 51 0.19 -9.17 -10.17
CA PHE A 51 1.12 -9.72 -11.13
C PHE A 51 1.56 -8.67 -12.16
N ILE A 52 0.59 -8.04 -12.84
CA ILE A 52 0.93 -7.04 -13.87
C ILE A 52 1.51 -5.75 -13.25
N TYR A 53 1.09 -5.43 -12.02
CA TYR A 53 1.67 -4.35 -11.25
C TYR A 53 3.14 -4.58 -10.91
N SER A 54 3.51 -5.74 -10.32
CA SER A 54 4.91 -6.06 -10.02
C SER A 54 5.80 -6.07 -11.28
N LEU A 55 5.26 -6.52 -12.42
CA LEU A 55 5.96 -6.39 -13.70
C LEU A 55 6.13 -4.94 -14.15
N GLY A 56 5.17 -4.08 -13.86
CA GLY A 56 5.24 -2.65 -14.15
C GLY A 56 6.29 -1.95 -13.29
N VAL A 57 6.34 -2.25 -11.99
CA VAL A 57 7.39 -1.74 -11.08
C VAL A 57 8.78 -2.17 -11.57
N TYR A 58 8.94 -3.44 -11.98
CA TYR A 58 10.18 -3.91 -12.61
C TYR A 58 10.52 -3.12 -13.89
N ALA A 59 9.53 -2.86 -14.75
CA ALA A 59 9.76 -2.12 -15.99
C ALA A 59 10.22 -0.67 -15.74
N ILE A 60 9.63 -0.01 -14.75
CA ILE A 60 10.08 1.32 -14.28
C ILE A 60 11.48 1.23 -13.69
N GLY A 61 11.72 0.27 -12.79
CA GLY A 61 13.02 0.05 -12.18
C GLY A 61 14.13 -0.17 -13.22
N ARG A 62 13.85 -0.94 -14.27
CA ARG A 62 14.79 -1.14 -15.39
C ARG A 62 15.10 0.16 -16.12
N ARG A 63 14.08 0.97 -16.42
CA ARG A 63 14.28 2.29 -17.06
C ARG A 63 15.07 3.25 -16.17
N ILE A 64 14.87 3.19 -14.83
CA ILE A 64 15.68 3.96 -13.87
C ILE A 64 17.15 3.51 -13.93
N VAL A 65 17.42 2.20 -13.90
CA VAL A 65 18.79 1.67 -14.02
C VAL A 65 19.42 2.07 -15.35
N ASP A 66 18.69 1.99 -16.45
CA ASP A 66 19.19 2.38 -17.77
C ASP A 66 19.51 3.90 -17.82
N SER A 67 18.68 4.74 -17.20
CA SER A 67 18.92 6.19 -17.06
C SER A 67 20.16 6.50 -16.23
N ILE A 68 20.30 5.84 -15.06
CA ILE A 68 21.49 5.99 -14.21
C ILE A 68 22.75 5.54 -14.93
N LYS A 69 22.72 4.43 -15.65
CA LYS A 69 23.86 3.93 -16.44
C LYS A 69 24.22 4.84 -17.64
N ALA A 70 23.26 5.53 -18.21
CA ALA A 70 23.53 6.53 -19.25
C ALA A 70 24.37 7.71 -18.72
N ASN A 71 24.22 8.03 -17.41
CA ASN A 71 24.94 9.07 -16.70
C ASN A 71 26.06 8.51 -15.80
N LYS A 72 26.69 7.42 -16.22
CA LYS A 72 27.67 6.63 -15.43
C LYS A 72 28.88 7.41 -14.91
N ASP A 73 29.23 8.51 -15.55
CA ASP A 73 30.37 9.37 -15.15
C ASP A 73 30.04 10.15 -13.86
N ASP A 74 28.77 10.40 -13.54
CA ASP A 74 28.31 11.14 -12.38
C ASP A 74 28.69 10.45 -11.06
N PHE A 75 28.80 9.11 -11.08
CA PHE A 75 29.11 8.31 -9.88
C PHE A 75 30.36 7.41 -10.02
N GLY A 76 31.07 7.52 -11.12
CA GLY A 76 32.30 6.73 -11.34
C GLY A 76 32.04 5.23 -11.46
N TYR A 77 31.16 4.85 -12.38
CA TYR A 77 30.71 3.47 -12.59
C TYR A 77 31.87 2.47 -12.74
N LYS A 78 31.74 1.35 -12.01
CA LYS A 78 32.62 0.18 -12.14
C LYS A 78 31.72 -1.07 -12.18
N GLU A 79 31.74 -1.80 -13.29
CA GLU A 79 30.86 -2.95 -13.53
C GLU A 79 30.91 -3.97 -12.38
N ALA A 80 32.10 -4.41 -12.00
CA ALA A 80 32.28 -5.41 -10.93
C ALA A 80 31.71 -4.98 -9.55
N VAL A 81 31.52 -3.67 -9.33
CA VAL A 81 31.02 -3.13 -8.06
C VAL A 81 29.52 -2.85 -8.13
N HIS A 82 29.07 -2.20 -9.20
CA HIS A 82 27.70 -1.67 -9.25
C HIS A 82 26.67 -2.63 -9.88
N GLU A 83 27.10 -3.57 -10.76
CA GLU A 83 26.15 -4.52 -11.37
C GLU A 83 25.43 -5.40 -10.35
N PRO A 84 26.07 -5.95 -9.29
CA PRO A 84 25.34 -6.68 -8.25
C PRO A 84 24.26 -5.82 -7.56
N PHE A 85 24.51 -4.52 -7.37
CA PHE A 85 23.54 -3.60 -6.76
C PHE A 85 22.35 -3.35 -7.69
N PHE A 86 22.60 -3.09 -8.98
CA PHE A 86 21.52 -2.93 -9.97
C PHE A 86 20.70 -4.20 -10.15
N LYS A 87 21.35 -5.37 -10.14
CA LYS A 87 20.65 -6.67 -10.18
C LYS A 87 19.79 -6.88 -8.95
N SER A 88 20.29 -6.53 -7.76
CA SER A 88 19.51 -6.57 -6.51
C SER A 88 18.29 -5.66 -6.58
N TYR A 89 18.47 -4.43 -7.10
CA TYR A 89 17.38 -3.47 -7.29
C TYR A 89 16.30 -4.00 -8.26
N LEU A 90 16.69 -4.60 -9.38
CA LEU A 90 15.72 -5.16 -10.34
C LEU A 90 14.94 -6.33 -9.75
N ILE A 91 15.60 -7.22 -8.98
CA ILE A 91 14.90 -8.29 -8.26
C ILE A 91 13.98 -7.69 -7.20
N ALA A 92 14.41 -6.70 -6.44
CA ALA A 92 13.57 -6.04 -5.45
C ALA A 92 12.33 -5.41 -6.10
N CYS A 93 12.48 -4.68 -7.22
CA CYS A 93 11.35 -4.14 -7.98
C CYS A 93 10.37 -5.24 -8.45
N LEU A 94 10.88 -6.40 -8.84
CA LEU A 94 10.03 -7.53 -9.26
C LEU A 94 9.31 -8.18 -8.08
N MET A 95 10.02 -8.38 -6.95
CA MET A 95 9.59 -9.24 -5.85
C MET A 95 8.99 -8.48 -4.65
N HIS A 96 8.95 -7.13 -4.67
CA HIS A 96 8.52 -6.32 -3.51
C HIS A 96 7.13 -6.72 -2.98
N ASP A 97 6.25 -7.18 -3.85
CA ASP A 97 4.87 -7.57 -3.56
C ASP A 97 4.59 -9.08 -3.63
N CYS A 98 5.63 -9.92 -3.79
CA CYS A 98 5.46 -11.35 -4.09
C CYS A 98 4.70 -12.14 -3.01
N ALA A 99 4.69 -11.66 -1.77
CA ALA A 99 3.91 -12.22 -0.66
C ALA A 99 2.78 -11.28 -0.21
N HIS A 100 2.28 -10.41 -1.07
CA HIS A 100 1.15 -9.58 -0.70
C HIS A 100 -0.07 -10.43 -0.34
N THR A 101 -0.80 -10.00 0.69
CA THR A 101 -1.91 -10.76 1.27
C THR A 101 -3.14 -10.77 0.33
N PRO A 102 -4.00 -11.79 0.40
CA PRO A 102 -5.29 -11.75 -0.27
C PRO A 102 -6.08 -10.48 0.06
N PHE A 103 -6.76 -9.95 -0.94
CA PHE A 103 -7.45 -8.65 -0.89
C PHE A 103 -6.57 -7.47 -0.48
N SER A 104 -5.28 -7.59 -0.74
CA SER A 104 -4.30 -6.53 -0.55
C SER A 104 -4.38 -5.92 0.87
N HIS A 105 -4.30 -4.62 1.01
CA HIS A 105 -4.29 -3.92 2.31
C HIS A 105 -5.54 -4.18 3.18
N THR A 106 -6.63 -4.73 2.62
CA THR A 106 -7.84 -5.00 3.41
C THR A 106 -7.61 -6.04 4.49
N PHE A 107 -6.79 -7.08 4.21
CA PHE A 107 -6.50 -8.15 5.19
C PHE A 107 -5.10 -8.13 5.77
N GLU A 108 -4.27 -7.24 5.33
CA GLU A 108 -2.86 -7.15 5.75
C GLU A 108 -2.67 -7.18 7.27
N GLY A 109 -3.54 -6.48 8.01
CA GLY A 109 -3.49 -6.46 9.46
C GLY A 109 -3.73 -7.82 10.15
N TYR A 110 -4.36 -8.77 9.47
CA TYR A 110 -4.57 -10.13 10.00
C TYR A 110 -3.34 -11.03 9.79
N PHE A 111 -2.54 -10.77 8.75
CA PHE A 111 -1.29 -11.49 8.47
C PHE A 111 -0.06 -10.96 9.21
N LYS A 112 -0.24 -9.93 10.00
CA LYS A 112 0.85 -9.24 10.69
C LYS A 112 1.52 -10.10 11.78
N GLY A 113 0.77 -11.03 12.41
CA GLY A 113 1.23 -11.65 13.64
C GLY A 113 1.39 -10.61 14.77
N SER A 114 2.36 -10.79 15.64
CA SER A 114 2.85 -9.71 16.52
C SER A 114 3.77 -8.76 15.72
N GLU A 115 3.90 -7.48 16.13
CA GLU A 115 4.77 -6.53 15.44
C GLU A 115 6.23 -6.99 15.38
N GLU A 116 6.68 -7.67 16.44
CA GLU A 116 8.03 -8.19 16.55
C GLU A 116 8.25 -9.52 15.78
N GLU A 117 7.19 -10.30 15.55
CA GLU A 117 7.29 -11.61 14.91
C GLU A 117 7.83 -11.55 13.48
N LEU A 118 7.31 -10.63 12.66
CA LEU A 118 7.77 -10.46 11.28
C LEU A 118 9.22 -9.99 11.20
N ALA A 119 9.62 -9.09 12.09
CA ALA A 119 11.00 -8.63 12.16
C ALA A 119 11.96 -9.75 12.55
N ILE A 120 11.59 -10.59 13.53
CA ILE A 120 12.36 -11.77 13.95
C ILE A 120 12.43 -12.79 12.80
N LEU A 121 11.31 -13.05 12.10
CA LEU A 121 11.30 -13.97 10.96
C LEU A 121 12.23 -13.49 9.84
N LEU A 122 12.21 -12.20 9.49
CA LEU A 122 13.11 -11.65 8.48
C LEU A 122 14.57 -11.73 8.93
N LYS A 123 14.86 -11.35 10.19
CA LYS A 123 16.19 -11.38 10.77
C LYS A 123 16.84 -12.77 10.69
N ASN A 124 16.06 -13.83 10.86
CA ASN A 124 16.55 -15.22 10.78
C ASN A 124 16.97 -15.64 9.36
N GLU A 125 16.53 -14.93 8.32
CA GLU A 125 16.88 -15.21 6.93
C GLU A 125 18.07 -14.37 6.42
N LEU A 126 18.41 -13.27 7.11
CA LEU A 126 19.50 -12.36 6.74
C LEU A 126 20.87 -12.91 7.18
N GLU A 127 21.90 -12.64 6.37
CA GLU A 127 23.30 -12.95 6.70
C GLU A 127 23.87 -11.92 7.67
N ASP A 128 23.59 -10.63 7.46
CA ASP A 128 23.96 -9.52 8.35
C ASP A 128 22.76 -9.03 9.16
N SER A 129 22.28 -9.90 10.03
CA SER A 129 21.12 -9.61 10.90
C SER A 129 21.40 -8.57 11.98
N GLU A 130 22.67 -8.41 12.42
CA GLU A 130 23.05 -7.45 13.43
C GLU A 130 22.98 -6.01 12.91
N SER A 131 23.53 -5.77 11.71
CA SER A 131 23.45 -4.46 11.05
C SER A 131 21.98 -4.09 10.76
N PHE A 132 21.17 -5.04 10.27
CA PHE A 132 19.77 -4.81 10.02
C PHE A 132 19.00 -4.40 11.28
N GLU A 133 19.26 -5.08 12.42
CA GLU A 133 18.63 -4.76 13.71
C GLU A 133 18.96 -3.34 14.19
N ILE A 134 20.19 -2.87 13.97
CA ILE A 134 20.60 -1.51 14.31
C ILE A 134 19.94 -0.49 13.38
N ASP A 135 19.87 -0.80 12.08
CA ASP A 135 19.44 0.11 11.04
C ASP A 135 17.91 0.31 11.01
N ARG A 136 17.12 -0.64 11.53
CA ARG A 136 15.65 -0.54 11.56
C ARG A 136 15.08 0.47 12.56
N PHE A 137 15.94 1.07 13.39
CA PHE A 137 15.55 2.15 14.31
C PHE A 137 16.12 3.48 13.83
N ASP A 138 15.41 4.58 14.08
CA ASP A 138 15.93 5.92 13.83
C ASP A 138 16.94 6.35 14.91
N ASP A 139 17.48 7.58 14.81
CA ASP A 139 18.43 8.12 15.77
C ASP A 139 17.81 8.36 17.16
N ASN A 140 16.49 8.47 17.26
CA ASN A 140 15.71 8.57 18.50
C ASN A 140 15.35 7.19 19.08
N LYS A 141 15.79 6.10 18.44
CA LYS A 141 15.44 4.70 18.75
C LYS A 141 13.95 4.39 18.53
N GLU A 142 13.29 5.14 17.67
CA GLU A 142 11.97 4.79 17.16
C GLU A 142 12.11 3.84 15.97
N GLU A 143 11.32 2.76 15.97
CA GLU A 143 11.33 1.78 14.90
C GLU A 143 10.66 2.34 13.63
N PHE A 144 11.29 2.14 12.47
CA PHE A 144 10.68 2.47 11.20
C PHE A 144 9.42 1.63 10.97
N LYS A 145 8.35 2.28 10.53
CA LYS A 145 7.08 1.59 10.21
C LYS A 145 7.20 0.88 8.88
N ILE A 146 7.35 -0.43 8.94
CA ILE A 146 7.38 -1.32 7.78
C ILE A 146 6.02 -1.99 7.64
N ALA A 147 5.47 -1.99 6.43
CA ALA A 147 4.19 -2.62 6.20
C ALA A 147 4.30 -4.17 6.26
N PRO A 148 3.29 -4.89 6.79
CA PRO A 148 3.35 -6.35 6.88
C PRO A 148 3.66 -7.05 5.56
N HIS A 149 3.10 -6.60 4.43
CA HIS A 149 3.36 -7.21 3.12
C HIS A 149 4.83 -7.05 2.67
N GLU A 150 5.51 -5.98 3.06
CA GLU A 150 6.92 -5.75 2.78
C GLU A 150 7.79 -6.78 3.52
N TYR A 151 7.53 -6.98 4.82
CA TYR A 151 8.18 -8.05 5.59
C TYR A 151 7.92 -9.42 4.97
N LEU A 152 6.65 -9.75 4.70
CA LEU A 152 6.26 -11.04 4.14
C LEU A 152 6.94 -11.29 2.79
N SER A 153 7.04 -10.27 1.93
CA SER A 153 7.69 -10.38 0.62
C SER A 153 9.21 -10.56 0.73
N ALA A 154 9.86 -9.83 1.64
CA ALA A 154 11.29 -10.01 1.91
C ALA A 154 11.59 -11.41 2.46
N ILE A 155 10.79 -11.89 3.43
CA ILE A 155 10.91 -13.24 4.01
C ILE A 155 10.70 -14.32 2.92
N LEU A 156 9.62 -14.21 2.14
CA LEU A 156 9.35 -15.16 1.05
C LEU A 156 10.49 -15.18 0.04
N CYS A 157 10.98 -14.00 -0.37
CA CYS A 157 12.09 -13.87 -1.30
C CYS A 157 13.34 -14.59 -0.79
N LEU A 158 13.71 -14.37 0.47
CA LEU A 158 14.89 -15.04 1.05
C LEU A 158 14.65 -16.54 1.29
N LYS A 159 13.48 -16.96 1.76
CA LYS A 159 13.18 -18.39 2.01
C LYS A 159 13.14 -19.23 0.74
N LYS A 160 12.56 -18.71 -0.33
CA LYS A 160 12.24 -19.51 -1.53
C LYS A 160 13.15 -19.22 -2.72
N TYR A 161 13.84 -18.06 -2.75
CA TYR A 161 14.60 -17.60 -3.94
C TYR A 161 16.04 -17.17 -3.64
N LYS A 162 16.56 -17.39 -2.42
CA LYS A 162 17.93 -16.98 -2.06
C LYS A 162 18.99 -17.50 -3.04
N LYS A 163 18.83 -18.75 -3.50
CA LYS A 163 19.75 -19.36 -4.47
C LYS A 163 19.68 -18.67 -5.84
N GLU A 164 18.48 -18.41 -6.32
CA GLU A 164 18.20 -17.76 -7.60
C GLU A 164 18.71 -16.31 -7.59
N VAL A 165 18.54 -15.61 -6.46
CA VAL A 165 19.10 -14.26 -6.25
C VAL A 165 20.61 -14.29 -6.40
N VAL A 166 21.30 -15.20 -5.73
CA VAL A 166 22.77 -15.34 -5.81
C VAL A 166 23.21 -15.76 -7.21
N GLN A 167 22.50 -16.70 -7.85
CA GLN A 167 22.83 -17.18 -9.21
C GLN A 167 22.68 -16.07 -10.26
N TYR A 168 21.71 -15.17 -10.09
CA TYR A 168 21.56 -13.98 -10.94
C TYR A 168 22.68 -12.96 -10.71
N GLY A 169 23.45 -13.09 -9.62
CA GLY A 169 24.55 -12.20 -9.23
C GLY A 169 24.07 -10.97 -8.46
N ALA A 170 22.95 -11.10 -7.75
CA ALA A 170 22.41 -10.12 -6.82
C ALA A 170 22.78 -10.47 -5.36
N ILE A 171 22.56 -9.55 -4.45
CA ILE A 171 22.90 -9.65 -3.03
C ILE A 171 21.62 -9.84 -2.23
N PRO A 172 21.37 -11.03 -1.61
CA PRO A 172 20.10 -11.34 -0.94
C PRO A 172 19.71 -10.33 0.15
N ASP A 173 20.61 -9.97 1.05
CA ASP A 173 20.35 -9.03 2.14
C ASP A 173 20.00 -7.64 1.60
N LEU A 174 20.65 -7.19 0.51
CA LEU A 174 20.33 -5.93 -0.13
C LEU A 174 18.94 -5.96 -0.79
N VAL A 175 18.57 -7.08 -1.43
CA VAL A 175 17.20 -7.27 -1.97
C VAL A 175 16.17 -7.15 -0.86
N ALA A 176 16.38 -7.82 0.28
CA ALA A 176 15.48 -7.73 1.42
C ALA A 176 15.35 -6.30 1.96
N ARG A 177 16.49 -5.60 2.15
CA ARG A 177 16.51 -4.20 2.60
C ARG A 177 15.79 -3.26 1.63
N MET A 178 15.93 -3.48 0.32
CA MET A 178 15.21 -2.72 -0.70
C MET A 178 13.70 -2.94 -0.62
N ILE A 179 13.26 -4.17 -0.36
CA ILE A 179 11.83 -4.49 -0.23
C ILE A 179 11.22 -3.83 1.01
N VAL A 180 11.91 -3.89 2.17
CA VAL A 180 11.41 -3.29 3.43
C VAL A 180 11.77 -1.81 3.60
N GLY A 181 12.53 -1.21 2.70
CA GLY A 181 12.90 0.20 2.74
C GLY A 181 13.94 0.59 3.80
N ILE A 182 14.65 -0.35 4.42
CA ILE A 182 15.62 -0.08 5.49
C ILE A 182 16.99 0.24 4.92
N GLN A 183 17.38 1.51 5.04
CA GLN A 183 18.69 2.02 4.62
C GLN A 183 19.78 1.63 5.63
N TYR A 184 21.02 1.52 5.13
CA TYR A 184 22.21 1.38 5.98
C TYR A 184 22.55 2.73 6.62
N LYS A 185 22.86 2.74 7.90
CA LYS A 185 23.32 3.96 8.60
C LYS A 185 24.73 4.39 8.22
N GLN A 186 25.58 3.46 7.81
CA GLN A 186 26.98 3.72 7.52
C GLN A 186 27.45 3.02 6.23
N ASN A 187 28.40 3.64 5.54
CA ASN A 187 29.23 3.07 4.45
C ASN A 187 28.53 2.59 3.16
N HIS A 188 27.21 2.64 3.03
CA HIS A 188 26.46 2.08 1.92
C HIS A 188 25.59 3.11 1.20
N SER A 189 26.15 4.31 0.96
CA SER A 189 25.37 5.43 0.42
C SER A 189 24.87 5.21 -1.00
N PHE A 190 25.57 4.39 -1.83
CA PHE A 190 25.08 4.04 -3.16
C PHE A 190 23.90 3.07 -3.09
N GLU A 191 24.00 2.05 -2.25
CA GLU A 191 22.92 1.10 -2.00
C GLU A 191 21.69 1.83 -1.44
N ASN A 192 21.90 2.80 -0.54
CA ASN A 192 20.83 3.63 0.00
C ASN A 192 20.13 4.48 -1.08
N CYS A 193 20.84 4.95 -2.10
CA CYS A 193 20.23 5.59 -3.26
C CYS A 193 19.28 4.63 -3.99
N LEU A 194 19.68 3.38 -4.19
CA LEU A 194 18.82 2.38 -4.84
C LEU A 194 17.63 1.97 -3.96
N ILE A 195 17.82 1.85 -2.63
CA ILE A 195 16.71 1.63 -1.68
C ILE A 195 15.68 2.77 -1.81
N SER A 196 16.11 4.02 -1.86
CA SER A 196 15.20 5.17 -1.99
C SER A 196 14.50 5.25 -3.36
N LEU A 197 15.00 4.57 -4.38
CA LEU A 197 14.37 4.53 -5.71
C LEU A 197 13.33 3.42 -5.86
N ILE A 198 13.17 2.55 -4.86
CA ILE A 198 12.06 1.58 -4.79
C ILE A 198 11.16 1.83 -3.59
N HIS A 199 11.71 2.34 -2.49
CA HIS A 199 10.98 2.66 -1.27
C HIS A 199 11.36 4.08 -0.83
N GLY A 200 10.83 5.07 -1.52
CA GLY A 200 11.20 6.47 -1.34
C GLY A 200 10.05 7.36 -0.87
N ASP A 201 10.42 8.49 -0.28
CA ASP A 201 9.44 9.45 0.25
C ASP A 201 8.65 10.17 -0.85
N VAL A 202 9.29 10.46 -2.00
CA VAL A 202 8.70 11.32 -3.05
C VAL A 202 8.44 10.55 -4.32
N ILE A 203 9.47 10.02 -4.95
CA ILE A 203 9.42 9.31 -6.23
C ILE A 203 10.22 8.01 -6.10
N ASP A 204 9.56 6.92 -6.40
CA ASP A 204 10.13 5.58 -6.45
C ASP A 204 9.45 4.76 -7.56
N ALA A 205 10.00 3.59 -7.89
CA ALA A 205 9.49 2.75 -8.96
C ALA A 205 8.07 2.23 -8.67
N ASP A 206 7.80 1.90 -7.41
CA ASP A 206 6.50 1.43 -6.96
C ASP A 206 5.42 2.52 -7.16
N ARG A 207 5.67 3.72 -6.65
CA ARG A 207 4.75 4.86 -6.77
C ARG A 207 4.47 5.24 -8.20
N LEU A 208 5.48 5.25 -9.06
CA LEU A 208 5.31 5.61 -10.47
C LEU A 208 4.41 4.61 -11.20
N ASP A 209 4.49 3.30 -10.88
CA ASP A 209 3.59 2.33 -11.50
C ASP A 209 2.15 2.50 -11.00
N TYR A 210 1.91 2.43 -9.67
CA TYR A 210 0.53 2.41 -9.20
C TYR A 210 -0.22 3.72 -9.51
N VAL A 211 0.45 4.87 -9.45
CA VAL A 211 -0.20 6.15 -9.80
C VAL A 211 -0.66 6.16 -11.26
N CYS A 212 0.15 5.62 -12.19
CA CYS A 212 -0.23 5.51 -13.59
C CYS A 212 -1.27 4.42 -13.84
N ARG A 213 -1.09 3.25 -13.24
CA ARG A 213 -1.93 2.06 -13.45
C ARG A 213 -3.31 2.23 -12.84
N ASP A 214 -3.43 2.68 -11.61
CA ASP A 214 -4.71 2.89 -10.96
C ASP A 214 -5.52 4.00 -11.65
N ARG A 215 -4.83 5.05 -12.12
CA ARG A 215 -5.46 6.09 -12.95
C ARG A 215 -6.04 5.50 -14.23
N TRP A 216 -5.24 4.72 -14.94
CA TRP A 216 -5.68 4.06 -16.18
C TRP A 216 -6.86 3.11 -15.91
N ALA A 217 -6.75 2.28 -14.89
CA ALA A 217 -7.75 1.25 -14.56
C ALA A 217 -9.07 1.84 -14.02
N SER A 218 -9.02 2.91 -13.22
CA SER A 218 -10.22 3.59 -12.73
C SER A 218 -10.91 4.44 -13.81
N GLY A 219 -10.22 4.74 -14.92
CA GLY A 219 -10.74 5.57 -15.99
C GLY A 219 -10.85 7.06 -15.61
N TYR A 220 -10.26 7.48 -14.48
CA TYR A 220 -10.24 8.88 -14.08
C TYR A 220 -9.39 9.70 -15.05
N SER A 221 -10.01 10.76 -15.60
CA SER A 221 -9.32 11.72 -16.48
C SER A 221 -8.60 12.76 -15.63
N THR A 222 -7.32 12.56 -15.39
CA THR A 222 -6.41 13.52 -14.76
C THR A 222 -5.32 13.95 -15.74
N SER A 223 -4.44 14.86 -15.32
CA SER A 223 -3.27 15.24 -16.12
C SER A 223 -2.40 14.01 -16.47
N THR A 224 -1.79 14.04 -17.65
CA THR A 224 -0.81 13.02 -18.04
C THR A 224 0.51 13.26 -17.31
N ILE A 225 1.08 12.16 -16.79
CA ILE A 225 2.42 12.18 -16.18
C ILE A 225 3.41 11.74 -17.26
N ASP A 226 4.42 12.55 -17.53
CA ASP A 226 5.53 12.15 -18.40
C ASP A 226 6.57 11.36 -17.59
N VAL A 227 6.25 10.08 -17.38
CA VAL A 227 7.14 9.15 -16.65
C VAL A 227 8.51 9.02 -17.32
N ALA A 228 8.58 9.13 -18.65
CA ALA A 228 9.84 9.01 -19.36
C ALA A 228 10.78 10.17 -19.06
N ARG A 229 10.25 11.38 -19.08
CA ARG A 229 10.99 12.60 -18.73
C ARG A 229 11.41 12.61 -17.27
N LEU A 230 10.51 12.20 -16.37
CA LEU A 230 10.80 12.13 -14.94
C LEU A 230 11.93 11.13 -14.65
N ILE A 231 11.90 9.93 -15.23
CA ILE A 231 12.97 8.94 -15.07
C ILE A 231 14.29 9.46 -15.65
N ALA A 232 14.26 10.12 -16.82
CA ALA A 232 15.46 10.68 -17.42
C ALA A 232 16.13 11.79 -16.58
N SER A 233 15.40 12.39 -15.64
CA SER A 233 15.89 13.42 -14.72
C SER A 233 16.54 12.85 -13.45
N ILE A 234 16.56 11.53 -13.26
CA ILE A 234 17.13 10.89 -12.06
C ILE A 234 18.62 10.69 -12.24
N HIS A 235 19.41 11.20 -11.30
CA HIS A 235 20.84 11.05 -11.24
C HIS A 235 21.27 10.48 -9.89
N ILE A 236 22.34 9.67 -9.88
CA ILE A 236 23.08 9.35 -8.65
C ILE A 236 24.42 10.08 -8.76
N ILE A 237 24.66 11.02 -7.85
CA ILE A 237 25.85 11.88 -7.88
C ILE A 237 26.67 11.65 -6.62
N LYS A 238 27.99 11.56 -6.80
CA LYS A 238 28.94 11.50 -5.69
C LYS A 238 29.29 12.92 -5.24
N LYS A 239 29.08 13.25 -3.96
CA LYS A 239 29.46 14.53 -3.36
C LYS A 239 30.81 14.46 -2.64
N ASP A 240 31.40 15.64 -2.37
CA ASP A 240 32.65 15.82 -1.61
C ASP A 240 32.72 14.87 -0.40
N GLY A 241 33.70 13.97 -0.41
CA GLY A 241 33.98 13.08 0.70
C GLY A 241 33.41 11.66 0.62
N GLU A 242 32.72 11.22 -0.48
CA GLU A 242 32.35 9.82 -0.74
C GLU A 242 30.86 9.44 -0.63
N GLN A 243 29.95 10.30 -0.20
CA GLN A 243 28.53 9.96 -0.15
C GLN A 243 27.84 10.15 -1.50
N TYR A 244 27.08 9.14 -1.91
CA TYR A 244 26.19 9.19 -3.07
C TYR A 244 24.83 9.73 -2.67
N ARG A 245 24.16 10.45 -3.60
CA ARG A 245 22.81 10.97 -3.41
C ARG A 245 22.00 10.88 -4.70
N VAL A 246 20.71 10.60 -4.56
CA VAL A 246 19.74 10.73 -5.65
C VAL A 246 19.44 12.22 -5.83
N CYS A 247 19.56 12.69 -7.06
CA CYS A 247 19.24 14.06 -7.45
C CYS A 247 18.30 14.05 -8.65
N TYR A 248 17.49 15.09 -8.77
CA TYR A 248 16.57 15.28 -9.88
C TYR A 248 16.91 16.57 -10.62
N ASP A 249 16.79 16.58 -11.92
CA ASP A 249 16.90 17.83 -12.68
C ASP A 249 15.88 18.86 -12.19
N SER A 250 16.26 20.12 -12.13
CA SER A 250 15.36 21.21 -11.74
C SER A 250 14.11 21.30 -12.66
N SER A 251 14.19 20.82 -13.90
CA SER A 251 13.08 20.76 -14.83
C SER A 251 12.02 19.70 -14.47
N ALA A 252 12.35 18.73 -13.63
CA ALA A 252 11.45 17.64 -13.23
C ALA A 252 10.51 18.00 -12.07
N ILE A 253 10.70 19.14 -11.40
CA ILE A 253 9.91 19.51 -10.23
C ILE A 253 8.41 19.49 -10.52
N HIS A 254 7.99 20.07 -11.65
CA HIS A 254 6.57 20.06 -12.03
C HIS A 254 6.02 18.67 -12.36
N ASP A 255 6.86 17.76 -12.88
CA ASP A 255 6.44 16.37 -13.10
C ASP A 255 6.24 15.65 -11.75
N ILE A 256 7.12 15.89 -10.79
CA ILE A 256 7.02 15.38 -9.42
C ILE A 256 5.76 15.89 -8.74
N GLU A 257 5.49 17.19 -8.80
CA GLU A 257 4.23 17.79 -8.31
C GLU A 257 3.01 17.15 -8.96
N GLY A 258 3.09 16.89 -10.27
CA GLY A 258 2.03 16.20 -11.02
C GLY A 258 1.76 14.78 -10.51
N VAL A 259 2.79 13.99 -10.22
CA VAL A 259 2.66 12.65 -9.62
C VAL A 259 1.96 12.73 -8.26
N LEU A 260 2.41 13.64 -7.40
CA LEU A 260 1.84 13.82 -6.06
C LEU A 260 0.37 14.27 -6.11
N ALA A 261 0.02 15.17 -7.03
CA ALA A 261 -1.35 15.63 -7.23
C ALA A 261 -2.28 14.50 -7.70
N VAL A 262 -1.81 13.64 -8.62
CA VAL A 262 -2.59 12.46 -9.07
C VAL A 262 -2.76 11.47 -7.93
N LYS A 263 -1.73 11.21 -7.14
CA LYS A 263 -1.80 10.34 -5.94
C LYS A 263 -2.83 10.87 -4.93
N GLU A 264 -2.80 12.16 -4.61
CA GLU A 264 -3.76 12.78 -3.69
C GLU A 264 -5.20 12.65 -4.23
N PHE A 265 -5.37 12.86 -5.53
CA PHE A 265 -6.67 12.69 -6.19
C PHE A 265 -7.19 11.25 -6.08
N GLN A 266 -6.32 10.24 -6.33
CA GLN A 266 -6.68 8.83 -6.20
C GLN A 266 -7.06 8.47 -4.76
N GLN A 267 -6.29 8.94 -3.78
CA GLN A 267 -6.61 8.74 -2.36
C GLN A 267 -8.01 9.27 -2.03
N LYS A 268 -8.31 10.48 -2.47
CA LYS A 268 -9.55 11.19 -2.13
C LYS A 268 -10.78 10.63 -2.84
N PHE A 269 -10.68 10.36 -4.14
CA PHE A 269 -11.85 10.06 -4.97
C PHE A 269 -12.01 8.58 -5.32
N VAL A 270 -10.93 7.80 -5.22
CA VAL A 270 -10.95 6.36 -5.53
C VAL A 270 -10.87 5.56 -4.22
N ILE A 271 -9.74 5.61 -3.53
CA ILE A 271 -9.49 4.73 -2.38
C ILE A 271 -10.44 5.03 -1.22
N ASN A 272 -10.63 6.29 -0.88
CA ASN A 272 -11.47 6.75 0.21
C ASN A 272 -12.92 7.04 -0.21
N HIS A 273 -13.37 6.50 -1.33
CA HIS A 273 -14.78 6.63 -1.73
C HIS A 273 -15.69 5.91 -0.73
N HIS A 274 -16.77 6.57 -0.27
CA HIS A 274 -17.66 6.04 0.77
C HIS A 274 -18.14 4.61 0.49
N THR A 275 -18.48 4.26 -0.76
CA THR A 275 -18.88 2.89 -1.12
C THR A 275 -17.75 1.90 -0.95
N ILE A 276 -16.51 2.28 -1.29
CA ILE A 276 -15.32 1.40 -1.16
C ILE A 276 -15.01 1.17 0.32
N CYS A 277 -15.07 2.21 1.16
CA CYS A 277 -14.92 2.06 2.61
C CYS A 277 -15.95 1.08 3.20
N TYR A 278 -17.20 1.14 2.73
CA TYR A 278 -18.26 0.22 3.17
C TYR A 278 -18.03 -1.20 2.67
N GLU A 279 -17.64 -1.39 1.42
CA GLU A 279 -17.29 -2.70 0.84
C GLU A 279 -16.12 -3.36 1.58
N GLN A 280 -15.08 -2.61 1.93
CA GLN A 280 -13.97 -3.12 2.73
C GLN A 280 -14.42 -3.53 4.14
N PHE A 281 -15.29 -2.76 4.76
CA PHE A 281 -15.91 -3.12 6.03
C PHE A 281 -16.72 -4.42 5.91
N LEU A 282 -17.59 -4.55 4.90
CA LEU A 282 -18.37 -5.75 4.66
C LEU A 282 -17.48 -6.97 4.43
N LEU A 283 -16.43 -6.83 3.64
CA LEU A 283 -15.49 -7.90 3.35
C LEU A 283 -14.79 -8.39 4.63
N LYS A 284 -14.33 -7.48 5.49
CA LYS A 284 -13.74 -7.82 6.79
C LYS A 284 -14.72 -8.59 7.66
N LYS A 285 -15.94 -8.08 7.82
CA LYS A 285 -16.98 -8.74 8.64
C LYS A 285 -17.40 -10.09 8.08
N ALA A 286 -17.55 -10.21 6.76
CA ALA A 286 -17.84 -11.47 6.09
C ALA A 286 -16.76 -12.53 6.33
N MET A 287 -15.48 -12.13 6.29
CA MET A 287 -14.37 -13.04 6.53
C MET A 287 -14.19 -13.37 8.01
N GLU A 288 -14.38 -12.43 8.92
CA GLU A 288 -14.37 -12.68 10.36
C GLU A 288 -15.45 -13.72 10.72
N HIS A 289 -16.68 -13.55 10.21
CA HIS A 289 -17.74 -14.54 10.38
C HIS A 289 -17.36 -15.90 9.78
N THR A 290 -16.89 -15.90 8.53
CA THR A 290 -16.50 -17.14 7.84
C THR A 290 -15.42 -17.89 8.61
N ALA A 291 -14.38 -17.21 9.07
CA ALA A 291 -13.30 -17.80 9.85
C ALA A 291 -13.79 -18.36 11.19
N ASN A 292 -14.68 -17.63 11.88
CA ASN A 292 -15.27 -18.08 13.12
C ASN A 292 -16.04 -19.40 12.94
N CYS A 293 -16.88 -19.47 11.91
CA CYS A 293 -17.63 -20.69 11.61
C CYS A 293 -16.75 -21.88 11.19
N LEU A 294 -15.65 -21.62 10.47
CA LEU A 294 -14.73 -22.66 10.03
C LEU A 294 -13.88 -23.24 11.17
N ILE A 295 -13.50 -22.39 12.13
CA ILE A 295 -12.59 -22.78 13.22
C ILE A 295 -13.36 -23.36 14.40
N ASN A 296 -14.47 -22.73 14.80
CA ASN A 296 -15.18 -23.05 16.03
C ASN A 296 -16.37 -24.01 15.81
N GLU A 297 -16.66 -24.38 14.55
CA GLU A 297 -17.79 -25.25 14.14
C GLU A 297 -19.16 -24.77 14.66
N ASP A 298 -19.23 -23.61 15.31
CA ASP A 298 -20.43 -23.00 15.87
C ASP A 298 -20.52 -21.53 15.48
N CYS A 299 -21.48 -21.19 14.63
CA CYS A 299 -21.73 -19.83 14.19
C CYS A 299 -22.63 -19.03 15.14
N SER A 300 -23.15 -19.65 16.22
CA SER A 300 -24.16 -19.04 17.10
C SER A 300 -23.60 -18.17 18.22
N SER A 301 -22.31 -18.34 18.58
CA SER A 301 -21.66 -17.65 19.70
C SER A 301 -20.66 -16.57 19.24
N GLU A 302 -21.00 -15.82 18.20
CA GLU A 302 -20.11 -14.85 17.59
C GLU A 302 -20.05 -13.56 18.41
N ASN A 303 -18.87 -13.26 18.96
CA ASN A 303 -18.52 -11.91 19.37
C ASN A 303 -17.38 -11.40 18.49
N GLU A 304 -17.19 -10.08 18.40
CA GLU A 304 -16.23 -9.44 17.49
C GLU A 304 -14.78 -9.88 17.77
N GLU A 305 -14.43 -10.12 19.04
CA GLU A 305 -13.09 -10.53 19.45
C GLU A 305 -12.78 -11.96 18.98
N THR A 306 -13.70 -12.91 19.22
CA THR A 306 -13.51 -14.31 18.79
C THR A 306 -13.44 -14.43 17.27
N ALA A 307 -14.27 -13.70 16.53
CA ALA A 307 -14.26 -13.69 15.07
C ALA A 307 -12.95 -13.10 14.51
N THR A 308 -12.45 -12.03 15.09
CA THR A 308 -11.15 -11.45 14.72
C THR A 308 -9.99 -12.42 15.01
N LEU A 309 -10.00 -13.11 16.17
CA LEU A 309 -8.98 -14.10 16.51
C LEU A 309 -9.02 -15.31 15.57
N ALA A 310 -10.22 -15.77 15.20
CA ALA A 310 -10.39 -16.84 14.23
C ALA A 310 -9.77 -16.46 12.86
N LEU A 311 -10.04 -15.26 12.35
CA LEU A 311 -9.45 -14.81 11.10
C LEU A 311 -7.92 -14.68 11.19
N LYS A 312 -7.38 -14.18 12.30
CA LYS A 312 -5.92 -14.15 12.53
C LYS A 312 -5.31 -15.56 12.53
N SER A 313 -6.03 -16.57 13.03
CA SER A 313 -5.56 -17.95 13.02
C SER A 313 -5.47 -18.53 11.59
N LEU A 314 -6.41 -18.17 10.70
CA LEU A 314 -6.32 -18.51 9.27
C LEU A 314 -5.23 -17.73 8.52
N CYS A 315 -4.94 -16.52 8.98
CA CYS A 315 -4.07 -15.55 8.31
C CYS A 315 -2.71 -15.40 9.01
N ASN A 316 -2.19 -16.46 9.66
CA ASN A 316 -0.86 -16.37 10.28
C ASN A 316 0.25 -16.25 9.20
N PRO A 317 1.39 -15.57 9.50
CA PRO A 317 2.44 -15.30 8.52
C PRO A 317 2.96 -16.53 7.75
N PRO A 318 3.22 -17.70 8.38
CA PRO A 318 3.68 -18.91 7.69
C PRO A 318 2.77 -19.38 6.55
N VAL A 319 1.47 -19.12 6.60
CA VAL A 319 0.54 -19.49 5.53
C VAL A 319 0.93 -18.89 4.17
N MET A 320 1.67 -17.78 4.17
CA MET A 320 2.11 -17.12 2.94
C MET A 320 3.18 -17.90 2.17
N TRP A 321 3.90 -18.81 2.81
CA TRP A 321 4.93 -19.62 2.16
C TRP A 321 4.79 -21.12 2.39
N ASP A 322 3.99 -21.56 3.35
CA ASP A 322 3.75 -22.97 3.66
C ASP A 322 2.35 -23.43 3.25
N GLY A 323 1.44 -22.48 2.92
CA GLY A 323 0.06 -22.79 2.58
C GLY A 323 -0.88 -22.95 3.78
N LEU A 324 -2.15 -23.19 3.51
CA LEU A 324 -3.19 -23.47 4.51
C LEU A 324 -3.56 -24.95 4.46
N HIS A 325 -3.04 -25.76 5.39
CA HIS A 325 -3.26 -27.18 5.52
C HIS A 325 -3.99 -27.50 6.85
N ALA A 326 -5.12 -26.83 7.07
CA ALA A 326 -5.91 -26.93 8.30
C ALA A 326 -7.40 -26.70 8.02
N TYR A 327 -8.26 -27.01 8.97
CA TYR A 327 -9.71 -26.75 8.92
C TYR A 327 -10.40 -27.35 7.68
N GLY A 328 -9.90 -28.48 7.18
CA GLY A 328 -10.41 -29.15 5.98
C GLY A 328 -10.00 -28.49 4.66
N PHE A 329 -9.00 -27.62 4.67
CA PHE A 329 -8.36 -27.05 3.50
C PHE A 329 -6.97 -27.63 3.29
N ASP A 330 -6.59 -27.79 2.02
CA ASP A 330 -5.27 -28.22 1.56
C ASP A 330 -4.91 -27.31 0.38
N ILE A 331 -4.35 -26.12 0.69
CA ILE A 331 -4.15 -25.00 -0.24
C ILE A 331 -2.67 -24.56 -0.14
N ASP A 332 -1.90 -24.78 -1.19
CA ASP A 332 -0.48 -24.38 -1.23
C ASP A 332 -0.28 -22.86 -1.32
N TYR A 333 -1.17 -22.14 -1.99
CA TYR A 333 -1.03 -20.70 -2.25
C TYR A 333 -2.35 -19.97 -2.05
N LEU A 334 -2.45 -19.21 -0.98
CA LEU A 334 -3.67 -18.43 -0.71
C LEU A 334 -3.80 -17.23 -1.65
N SER A 335 -5.00 -17.09 -2.20
CA SER A 335 -5.41 -16.01 -3.09
C SER A 335 -6.78 -15.46 -2.70
N ASP A 336 -7.23 -14.40 -3.37
CA ASP A 336 -8.58 -13.85 -3.19
C ASP A 336 -9.66 -14.89 -3.47
N ASP A 337 -9.44 -15.73 -4.51
CA ASP A 337 -10.40 -16.76 -4.94
C ASP A 337 -10.68 -17.79 -3.82
N ASP A 338 -9.69 -18.13 -3.01
CA ASP A 338 -9.80 -19.10 -1.91
C ASP A 338 -10.72 -18.55 -0.82
N PHE A 339 -10.51 -17.32 -0.41
CA PHE A 339 -11.37 -16.63 0.57
C PHE A 339 -12.79 -16.42 0.03
N VAL A 340 -12.93 -16.05 -1.26
CA VAL A 340 -14.25 -15.98 -1.91
C VAL A 340 -14.95 -17.34 -1.86
N ASN A 341 -14.23 -18.44 -2.10
CA ASN A 341 -14.80 -19.78 -2.01
C ASN A 341 -15.22 -20.16 -0.58
N MET A 342 -14.43 -19.78 0.43
CA MET A 342 -14.78 -19.99 1.84
C MET A 342 -16.06 -19.23 2.20
N MET A 343 -16.16 -17.94 1.87
CA MET A 343 -17.34 -17.11 2.14
C MET A 343 -18.63 -17.63 1.50
N LYS A 344 -18.55 -18.22 0.29
CA LYS A 344 -19.74 -18.78 -0.41
C LYS A 344 -20.44 -19.88 0.36
N ARG A 345 -19.81 -20.49 1.36
CA ARG A 345 -20.46 -21.51 2.23
C ARG A 345 -21.44 -20.89 3.24
N PHE A 346 -21.39 -19.57 3.44
CA PHE A 346 -22.11 -18.83 4.48
C PHE A 346 -22.95 -17.68 3.90
N MET A 347 -23.62 -17.92 2.76
CA MET A 347 -24.39 -16.90 2.03
C MET A 347 -25.64 -16.40 2.78
N ASP A 348 -26.10 -17.11 3.80
CA ASP A 348 -27.17 -16.73 4.72
C ASP A 348 -26.74 -15.65 5.73
N ASN A 349 -25.42 -15.48 5.96
CA ASN A 349 -24.91 -14.37 6.77
C ASN A 349 -25.13 -13.03 6.08
N THR A 350 -25.59 -12.04 6.82
CA THR A 350 -25.94 -10.72 6.31
C THR A 350 -24.76 -9.98 5.67
N TYR A 351 -23.56 -10.04 6.25
CA TYR A 351 -22.37 -9.37 5.71
C TYR A 351 -21.90 -10.05 4.43
N VAL A 352 -21.86 -11.38 4.41
CA VAL A 352 -21.51 -12.18 3.22
C VAL A 352 -22.47 -11.87 2.09
N ASN A 353 -23.79 -11.92 2.36
CA ASN A 353 -24.80 -11.65 1.35
C ASN A 353 -24.71 -10.23 0.78
N GLN A 354 -24.56 -9.21 1.65
CA GLN A 354 -24.42 -7.83 1.20
C GLN A 354 -23.19 -7.64 0.30
N TRP A 355 -22.06 -8.25 0.66
CA TRP A 355 -20.84 -8.13 -0.14
C TRP A 355 -20.99 -8.73 -1.53
N PHE A 356 -21.61 -9.92 -1.65
CA PHE A 356 -21.84 -10.56 -2.94
C PHE A 356 -22.95 -9.90 -3.77
N SER A 357 -24.05 -9.51 -3.13
CA SER A 357 -25.24 -8.98 -3.83
C SER A 357 -25.16 -7.47 -4.08
N ARG A 358 -24.31 -6.73 -3.33
CA ARG A 358 -24.27 -5.27 -3.27
C ARG A 358 -25.60 -4.62 -2.83
N ASN A 359 -26.44 -5.40 -2.15
CA ASN A 359 -27.67 -4.89 -1.54
C ASN A 359 -27.34 -4.38 -0.12
N TYR A 360 -26.82 -3.17 -0.05
CA TYR A 360 -26.30 -2.60 1.19
C TYR A 360 -27.41 -2.22 2.17
N ALA A 361 -27.31 -2.73 3.39
CA ALA A 361 -28.25 -2.44 4.47
C ALA A 361 -28.11 -1.01 5.01
N MET A 362 -26.95 -0.41 4.88
CA MET A 362 -26.68 0.95 5.38
C MET A 362 -26.36 1.91 4.25
N LYS A 363 -26.70 3.19 4.47
CA LYS A 363 -26.46 4.29 3.53
C LYS A 363 -25.68 5.42 4.22
N PRO A 364 -24.71 6.03 3.55
CA PRO A 364 -23.97 7.15 4.12
C PRO A 364 -24.85 8.38 4.29
N LEU A 365 -24.69 9.08 5.42
CA LEU A 365 -25.37 10.34 5.69
C LEU A 365 -24.81 11.47 4.80
N TRP A 366 -23.52 11.44 4.52
CA TRP A 366 -22.82 12.28 3.53
C TRP A 366 -21.88 11.41 2.69
N LYS A 367 -21.64 11.80 1.45
CA LYS A 367 -20.86 11.05 0.46
C LYS A 367 -19.52 11.68 0.11
N SER A 368 -19.29 12.90 0.57
CA SER A 368 -18.07 13.66 0.32
C SER A 368 -17.81 14.69 1.41
N LYS A 369 -16.60 15.27 1.44
CA LYS A 369 -16.31 16.43 2.30
C LYS A 369 -17.21 17.61 1.98
N ALA A 370 -17.53 17.83 0.70
CA ALA A 370 -18.42 18.91 0.31
C ALA A 370 -19.84 18.71 0.89
N ASP A 371 -20.38 17.48 0.83
CA ASP A 371 -21.67 17.18 1.46
C ASP A 371 -21.61 17.37 2.97
N PHE A 372 -20.53 16.90 3.64
CA PHE A 372 -20.33 17.08 5.07
C PHE A 372 -20.38 18.56 5.46
N TYR A 373 -19.55 19.40 4.82
CA TYR A 373 -19.54 20.82 5.13
C TYR A 373 -20.83 21.54 4.75
N SER A 374 -21.55 21.07 3.72
CA SER A 374 -22.88 21.63 3.39
C SER A 374 -23.93 21.37 4.48
N LEU A 375 -23.78 20.26 5.22
CA LEU A 375 -24.69 19.88 6.31
C LEU A 375 -24.32 20.57 7.63
N PHE A 376 -23.02 20.79 7.89
CA PHE A 376 -22.50 21.13 9.21
C PHE A 376 -21.72 22.47 9.26
N SER A 377 -21.47 23.13 8.12
CA SER A 377 -20.74 24.40 8.13
C SER A 377 -21.59 25.53 8.71
N SER A 378 -21.28 25.99 9.91
CA SER A 378 -21.81 27.21 10.47
C SER A 378 -20.83 28.35 10.18
N LYS A 379 -21.33 29.50 9.71
CA LYS A 379 -20.51 30.71 9.43
C LYS A 379 -19.80 31.29 10.67
N LYS A 380 -19.94 30.67 11.84
CA LYS A 380 -19.49 31.20 13.13
C LYS A 380 -18.34 30.45 13.78
N ASN A 381 -18.07 29.19 13.40
CA ASN A 381 -17.08 28.35 14.05
C ASN A 381 -15.92 28.04 13.10
N ASP A 382 -14.74 27.73 13.67
CA ASP A 382 -13.64 27.15 12.93
C ASP A 382 -14.08 25.81 12.33
N PRO A 383 -13.82 25.55 11.04
CA PRO A 383 -14.18 24.27 10.40
C PRO A 383 -13.62 23.03 11.11
N LEU A 384 -12.46 23.14 11.77
CA LEU A 384 -11.85 22.02 12.51
C LEU A 384 -12.61 21.75 13.82
N ASP A 385 -13.03 22.79 14.54
CA ASP A 385 -13.83 22.63 15.75
C ASP A 385 -15.19 22.00 15.45
N GLU A 386 -15.79 22.40 14.35
CA GLU A 386 -17.06 21.86 13.89
C GLU A 386 -16.92 20.38 13.49
N TYR A 387 -15.87 20.04 12.74
CA TYR A 387 -15.53 18.65 12.42
C TYR A 387 -15.37 17.80 13.68
N ASN A 388 -14.57 18.24 14.63
CA ASN A 388 -14.31 17.53 15.89
C ASN A 388 -15.58 17.37 16.75
N SER A 389 -16.47 18.34 16.73
CA SER A 389 -17.77 18.27 17.41
C SER A 389 -18.65 17.18 16.79
N VAL A 390 -18.82 17.22 15.46
CA VAL A 390 -19.61 16.22 14.73
C VAL A 390 -19.01 14.83 14.86
N TYR A 391 -17.67 14.69 14.78
CA TYR A 391 -16.97 13.42 14.96
C TYR A 391 -17.27 12.77 16.31
N ARG A 392 -17.20 13.55 17.40
CA ARG A 392 -17.50 13.04 18.76
C ARG A 392 -18.97 12.63 18.90
N LYS A 393 -19.90 13.44 18.40
CA LYS A 393 -21.35 13.17 18.48
C LYS A 393 -21.78 12.01 17.59
N SER A 394 -21.10 11.77 16.48
CA SER A 394 -21.39 10.68 15.55
C SER A 394 -20.94 9.30 16.03
N ASP A 395 -20.39 9.18 17.24
CA ASP A 395 -20.11 7.91 17.84
C ASP A 395 -21.41 7.08 17.98
N PRO A 396 -21.47 5.82 17.52
CA PRO A 396 -22.68 5.00 17.55
C PRO A 396 -23.33 4.91 18.94
N TYR A 397 -22.54 4.80 20.02
CA TYR A 397 -23.06 4.76 21.39
C TYR A 397 -23.62 6.10 21.84
N ASN A 398 -23.05 7.23 21.38
CA ASN A 398 -23.60 8.56 21.68
C ASN A 398 -24.93 8.77 20.94
N LEU A 399 -25.03 8.29 19.68
CA LEU A 399 -26.27 8.35 18.91
C LEU A 399 -27.34 7.46 19.50
N GLU A 400 -27.03 6.21 19.90
CA GLU A 400 -27.99 5.35 20.61
C GLU A 400 -28.50 6.01 21.88
N ARG A 401 -27.63 6.64 22.66
CA ARG A 401 -28.03 7.31 23.91
C ARG A 401 -28.97 8.50 23.66
N GLU A 402 -28.73 9.27 22.59
CA GLU A 402 -29.58 10.40 22.19
C GLU A 402 -30.94 9.94 21.67
N PHE A 403 -30.95 8.87 20.88
CA PHE A 403 -32.17 8.30 20.27
C PHE A 403 -32.68 7.06 21.05
N ARG A 404 -32.44 7.02 22.36
CA ARG A 404 -32.76 5.88 23.21
C ARG A 404 -34.23 5.46 23.12
N GLY A 405 -34.45 4.18 22.83
CA GLY A 405 -35.77 3.58 22.66
C GLY A 405 -36.36 3.70 21.23
N GLU A 406 -35.68 4.45 20.35
CA GLU A 406 -36.07 4.58 18.94
C GLU A 406 -35.08 3.87 18.04
N LEU A 407 -33.76 3.96 18.33
CA LEU A 407 -32.66 3.42 17.54
C LEU A 407 -31.65 2.72 18.44
N LYS A 408 -30.87 1.79 17.88
CA LYS A 408 -29.85 0.99 18.56
C LYS A 408 -28.47 1.27 17.99
N VAL A 409 -27.41 0.81 18.64
CA VAL A 409 -26.01 0.96 18.20
C VAL A 409 -25.81 0.43 16.78
N GLU A 410 -26.41 -0.74 16.46
CA GLU A 410 -26.32 -1.38 15.15
C GLU A 410 -26.97 -0.59 14.00
N ASP A 411 -27.76 0.43 14.30
CA ASP A 411 -28.35 1.34 13.31
C ASP A 411 -27.33 2.37 12.77
N PHE A 412 -26.17 2.43 13.38
CA PHE A 412 -25.12 3.41 13.09
C PHE A 412 -23.77 2.73 12.83
N LEU A 413 -23.09 3.13 11.77
CA LEU A 413 -21.72 2.71 11.49
C LEU A 413 -20.87 3.91 11.13
N ARG A 414 -19.78 4.13 11.87
CA ARG A 414 -18.79 5.16 11.57
C ARG A 414 -17.53 4.51 10.99
N LEU A 415 -17.14 4.90 9.80
CA LEU A 415 -15.91 4.45 9.15
C LEU A 415 -14.97 5.64 8.92
N ASN A 416 -13.75 5.50 9.37
CA ASN A 416 -12.70 6.50 9.14
C ASN A 416 -12.09 6.30 7.74
N ALA A 417 -11.77 7.42 7.10
CA ALA A 417 -11.07 7.51 5.83
C ALA A 417 -9.85 8.41 6.04
N GLU A 418 -8.65 7.86 5.89
CA GLU A 418 -7.42 8.61 6.04
C GLU A 418 -6.95 9.14 4.68
N GLU A 419 -6.90 10.44 4.52
CA GLU A 419 -6.31 11.09 3.34
C GLU A 419 -4.85 11.39 3.63
N LYS A 420 -3.95 10.59 3.08
CA LYS A 420 -2.51 10.87 3.13
C LYS A 420 -2.19 12.01 2.16
N VAL A 421 -1.79 13.16 2.69
CA VAL A 421 -1.33 14.30 1.89
C VAL A 421 0.15 14.10 1.61
N SER A 422 0.53 14.10 0.34
CA SER A 422 1.92 13.99 -0.07
C SER A 422 2.47 15.37 -0.42
N CYS A 423 3.66 15.68 0.10
CA CYS A 423 4.42 16.87 -0.29
C CYS A 423 5.81 16.46 -0.79
N ILE A 424 6.48 17.34 -1.48
CA ILE A 424 7.88 17.14 -1.84
C ILE A 424 8.71 17.15 -0.55
N SER A 425 9.57 16.16 -0.38
CA SER A 425 10.45 16.09 0.79
C SER A 425 11.42 17.27 0.80
N ASN A 426 11.54 17.94 1.93
CA ASN A 426 12.51 19.03 2.13
C ASN A 426 13.95 18.58 1.83
N ASN A 427 14.24 17.29 2.03
CA ASN A 427 15.55 16.68 1.80
C ASN A 427 15.76 16.16 0.36
N MET A 428 14.79 16.34 -0.55
CA MET A 428 14.98 15.98 -1.96
C MET A 428 16.05 16.87 -2.59
N PHE A 429 17.04 16.27 -3.28
CA PHE A 429 18.10 17.01 -3.93
C PHE A 429 17.77 17.32 -5.38
N ILE A 430 18.02 18.57 -5.78
CA ILE A 430 17.75 19.10 -7.10
C ILE A 430 19.07 19.51 -7.74
N LEU A 431 19.33 19.00 -8.95
CA LEU A 431 20.47 19.39 -9.77
C LEU A 431 20.15 20.69 -10.47
N THR A 432 20.96 21.73 -10.18
CA THR A 432 20.80 23.05 -10.79
C THR A 432 21.58 23.11 -12.11
N LYS A 433 21.23 24.06 -12.98
CA LYS A 433 21.92 24.30 -14.26
C LYS A 433 23.41 24.58 -14.13
N ASN A 434 23.86 24.97 -12.95
CA ASN A 434 25.27 25.26 -12.66
C ASN A 434 26.07 23.99 -12.28
N GLY A 435 25.44 22.80 -12.30
CA GLY A 435 26.05 21.55 -11.87
C GLY A 435 26.17 21.39 -10.35
N SER A 436 25.64 22.34 -9.56
CA SER A 436 25.50 22.19 -8.11
C SER A 436 24.18 21.53 -7.77
N PHE A 437 24.10 20.80 -6.66
CA PHE A 437 22.82 20.30 -6.17
C PHE A 437 22.50 20.89 -4.79
N GLN A 438 21.24 21.18 -4.59
CA GLN A 438 20.70 21.80 -3.39
C GLN A 438 19.45 21.04 -2.93
N SER A 439 19.17 21.07 -1.62
CA SER A 439 17.91 20.51 -1.13
C SER A 439 16.73 21.36 -1.59
N HIS A 440 15.56 20.71 -1.71
CA HIS A 440 14.32 21.43 -2.04
C HIS A 440 14.03 22.55 -1.05
N GLU A 441 14.26 22.32 0.25
CA GLU A 441 14.11 23.32 1.29
C GLU A 441 15.03 24.55 1.06
N SER A 442 16.27 24.32 0.64
CA SER A 442 17.21 25.40 0.36
C SER A 442 16.79 26.28 -0.84
N LEU A 443 16.11 25.69 -1.82
CA LEU A 443 15.65 26.40 -3.04
C LEU A 443 14.30 27.09 -2.88
N PHE A 444 13.37 26.43 -2.18
CA PHE A 444 11.94 26.84 -2.14
C PHE A 444 11.44 27.19 -0.73
N GLY A 445 12.28 27.05 0.28
CA GLY A 445 11.90 27.21 1.69
C GLY A 445 11.30 25.94 2.28
N HIS A 446 11.18 25.93 3.60
CA HIS A 446 10.62 24.81 4.36
C HIS A 446 9.14 24.59 4.00
N GLN A 447 8.81 23.39 3.54
CA GLN A 447 7.44 22.96 3.40
C GLN A 447 7.04 22.19 4.67
N GLU A 448 5.99 22.66 5.33
CA GLU A 448 5.41 21.86 6.43
C GLU A 448 4.90 20.55 5.88
N SER A 449 5.34 19.44 6.49
CA SER A 449 4.79 18.13 6.22
C SER A 449 3.30 18.18 6.57
N LYS A 450 2.45 18.18 5.56
CA LYS A 450 1.01 18.12 5.80
C LYS A 450 0.71 16.74 6.40
N SER A 451 0.27 16.72 7.65
CA SER A 451 -0.20 15.51 8.32
C SER A 451 -1.38 14.92 7.54
N SER A 452 -1.55 13.60 7.64
CA SER A 452 -2.73 12.93 7.11
C SER A 452 -4.00 13.60 7.68
N VAL A 453 -4.98 13.84 6.81
CA VAL A 453 -6.27 14.39 7.22
C VAL A 453 -7.22 13.23 7.44
N LEU A 454 -7.61 13.01 8.69
CA LEU A 454 -8.67 12.07 8.99
C LEU A 454 -10.00 12.66 8.52
N PHE A 455 -10.73 11.86 7.76
CA PHE A 455 -12.13 12.09 7.44
C PHE A 455 -12.93 10.86 7.86
N PHE A 456 -14.25 10.96 7.91
CA PHE A 456 -15.09 9.81 8.26
C PHE A 456 -16.42 9.87 7.54
N TYR A 457 -17.06 8.71 7.44
CA TYR A 457 -18.42 8.55 6.96
C TYR A 457 -19.29 7.98 8.08
N LEU A 458 -20.50 8.48 8.22
CA LEU A 458 -21.54 7.93 9.07
C LEU A 458 -22.58 7.25 8.19
N TYR A 459 -22.77 5.96 8.38
CA TYR A 459 -23.77 5.18 7.70
C TYR A 459 -24.95 4.92 8.64
N LEU A 460 -26.13 4.96 8.09
CA LEU A 460 -27.41 4.76 8.78
C LEU A 460 -28.13 3.55 8.20
N SER A 461 -28.74 2.73 9.06
CA SER A 461 -29.69 1.71 8.68
C SER A 461 -30.94 2.33 8.04
N SER A 462 -31.79 1.51 7.45
CA SER A 462 -33.09 1.96 6.91
C SER A 462 -33.98 2.60 7.98
N ASP A 463 -33.90 2.12 9.22
CA ASP A 463 -34.65 2.66 10.34
C ASP A 463 -34.08 4.00 10.80
N ALA A 464 -32.76 4.11 10.99
CA ALA A 464 -32.09 5.37 11.31
C ALA A 464 -32.28 6.43 10.23
N MET A 465 -32.38 6.04 8.96
CA MET A 465 -32.63 7.00 7.86
C MET A 465 -33.97 7.71 7.97
N ARG A 466 -34.98 7.16 8.64
CA ARG A 466 -36.24 7.84 8.93
C ARG A 466 -36.07 9.01 9.90
N TYR A 467 -35.02 8.99 10.69
CA TYR A 467 -34.65 10.04 11.66
C TYR A 467 -33.55 10.98 11.16
N LYS A 468 -33.21 10.92 9.87
CA LYS A 468 -32.08 11.65 9.27
C LYS A 468 -32.04 13.12 9.68
N ASP A 469 -33.14 13.84 9.58
CA ASP A 469 -33.18 15.29 9.90
C ASP A 469 -32.97 15.56 11.40
N ARG A 470 -33.47 14.70 12.27
CA ARG A 470 -33.23 14.78 13.72
C ARG A 470 -31.77 14.49 14.06
N ILE A 471 -31.16 13.50 13.39
CA ILE A 471 -29.75 13.18 13.55
C ILE A 471 -28.87 14.36 13.09
N ILE A 472 -29.14 14.95 11.92
CA ILE A 472 -28.42 16.13 11.44
C ILE A 472 -28.58 17.29 12.43
N LYS A 473 -29.78 17.52 12.95
CA LYS A 473 -30.02 18.57 13.96
C LYS A 473 -29.22 18.36 15.24
N TYR A 474 -29.18 17.12 15.74
CA TYR A 474 -28.38 16.75 16.92
C TYR A 474 -26.87 16.95 16.67
N LEU A 475 -26.37 16.52 15.51
CA LEU A 475 -24.96 16.68 15.16
C LEU A 475 -24.55 18.15 15.03
N ASN A 476 -25.48 19.03 14.62
CA ASN A 476 -25.27 20.48 14.51
C ASN A 476 -25.44 21.24 15.83
N ALA A 477 -26.10 20.69 16.83
CA ALA A 477 -26.36 21.37 18.11
C ALA A 477 -25.10 21.49 18.96
#